data_dd80592a16278e7cca6edd1b87c4901e
#
_entry.id   dd80592a16278e7cca6edd1b87c4901e
#
_cell.length_a   1.000
_cell.length_b   1.000
_cell.length_c   1.000
_cell.angle_alpha   90.00
_cell.angle_beta   90.00
_cell.angle_gamma   90.00
#
_symmetry.space_group_name_H-M   'P 1'
#
loop_
_entity.id
_entity.type
_entity.pdbx_description
1 polymer ?
#
loop_
_entity_poly.entity_id
_entity_poly.type
_entity_poly.pdbx_seq_one_letter_code
_entity_poly.pdbx_strand_id
1 'polypeptide(L)'
;MIFYNSTIRQTLHTSTGASQIRIRISNAFGLTDLPVTGVSIALPYNGSAGVSAIQPSTLQTVTFSGGETSIIIPDGALAVSDPLDFPVEPQSMVTVTMYLATGQEGTYITSHPGSRTTSWMTLGNQVAATNLTGPSLNSTAHWWVLPLLFSC
;
A
#
# COMPACT_ATOMS: atom_id res chain seq x y z
N MET A 1 12.18 15.71 -1.65
CA MET A 1 11.97 14.27 -1.39
C MET A 1 10.59 14.10 -0.79
N ILE A 2 9.74 13.30 -1.41
CA ILE A 2 8.35 13.07 -1.00
C ILE A 2 8.30 11.76 -0.21
N PHE A 3 7.50 11.71 0.85
CA PHE A 3 7.31 10.52 1.70
C PHE A 3 8.59 9.96 2.33
N TYR A 4 9.59 10.80 2.58
CA TYR A 4 10.81 10.39 3.29
C TYR A 4 10.46 9.81 4.67
N ASN A 5 11.05 8.64 4.99
CA ASN A 5 10.81 7.91 6.24
C ASN A 5 9.33 7.79 6.60
N SER A 6 8.49 7.49 5.61
CA SER A 6 7.03 7.47 5.79
C SER A 6 6.44 6.10 5.52
N THR A 7 5.49 5.71 6.36
CA THR A 7 4.59 4.58 6.13
C THR A 7 3.26 5.08 5.62
N ILE A 8 2.77 4.47 4.55
CA ILE A 8 1.51 4.78 3.90
C ILE A 8 0.62 3.54 3.95
N ARG A 9 -0.61 3.70 4.42
CA ARG A 9 -1.61 2.63 4.48
C ARG A 9 -2.86 3.01 3.71
N GLN A 10 -3.32 2.08 2.87
CA GLN A 10 -4.53 2.26 2.06
C GLN A 10 -5.41 1.03 2.17
N THR A 11 -6.72 1.25 2.17
CA THR A 11 -7.71 0.19 2.10
C THR A 11 -8.36 0.21 0.72
N LEU A 12 -8.44 -0.96 0.09
CA LEU A 12 -8.89 -1.16 -1.28
C LEU A 12 -10.11 -2.06 -1.30
N HIS A 13 -11.08 -1.74 -2.15
CA HIS A 13 -12.24 -2.59 -2.39
C HIS A 13 -11.94 -3.62 -3.47
N THR A 14 -12.24 -4.89 -3.19
CA THR A 14 -12.13 -5.99 -4.14
C THR A 14 -13.52 -6.37 -4.63
N SER A 15 -13.75 -6.37 -5.94
CA SER A 15 -15.03 -6.75 -6.54
C SER A 15 -15.19 -8.26 -6.70
N THR A 16 -14.08 -8.95 -6.90
CA THR A 16 -14.03 -10.42 -7.10
C THR A 16 -13.27 -11.08 -5.96
N GLY A 17 -13.67 -12.29 -5.58
CA GLY A 17 -12.93 -13.13 -4.64
C GLY A 17 -11.80 -13.90 -5.33
N ALA A 18 -10.78 -14.26 -4.56
CA ALA A 18 -9.68 -15.11 -5.00
C ALA A 18 -9.02 -15.79 -3.81
N SER A 19 -8.46 -17.00 -4.02
CA SER A 19 -7.66 -17.68 -2.99
C SER A 19 -6.22 -17.18 -2.94
N GLN A 20 -5.73 -16.63 -4.06
CA GLN A 20 -4.38 -16.10 -4.21
C GLN A 20 -4.44 -14.78 -4.98
N ILE A 21 -3.64 -13.82 -4.59
CA ILE A 21 -3.61 -12.50 -5.20
C ILE A 21 -2.19 -12.02 -5.46
N ARG A 22 -2.03 -11.00 -6.31
CA ARG A 22 -0.81 -10.21 -6.46
C ARG A 22 -1.13 -8.73 -6.31
N ILE A 23 -0.23 -8.01 -5.69
CA ILE A 23 -0.30 -6.56 -5.56
C ILE A 23 0.49 -5.93 -6.70
N ARG A 24 -0.06 -4.88 -7.29
CA ARG A 24 0.63 -4.04 -8.27
C ARG A 24 0.83 -2.66 -7.70
N ILE A 25 2.07 -2.17 -7.71
CA ILE A 25 2.43 -0.82 -7.31
C ILE A 25 2.90 -0.08 -8.55
N SER A 26 2.29 1.05 -8.85
CA SER A 26 2.57 1.82 -10.06
C SER A 26 3.38 3.07 -9.75
N ASN A 27 4.40 3.30 -10.55
CA ASN A 27 5.15 4.57 -10.65
C ASN A 27 4.95 5.22 -12.03
N ALA A 28 3.79 5.00 -12.66
CA ALA A 28 3.53 5.38 -14.06
C ALA A 28 3.55 6.89 -14.31
N PHE A 29 3.35 7.69 -13.28
CA PHE A 29 3.35 9.16 -13.35
C PHE A 29 4.42 9.80 -12.45
N GLY A 30 5.30 9.00 -11.88
CA GLY A 30 6.52 9.48 -11.26
C GLY A 30 7.48 9.99 -12.33
N LEU A 31 8.41 10.86 -11.98
CA LEU A 31 9.50 11.31 -12.86
C LEU A 31 10.86 10.83 -12.34
N THR A 32 10.87 10.01 -11.32
CA THR A 32 12.04 9.42 -10.69
C THR A 32 11.69 8.03 -10.16
N ASP A 33 12.71 7.24 -9.88
CA ASP A 33 12.53 5.93 -9.28
C ASP A 33 11.78 6.02 -7.94
N LEU A 34 10.95 5.01 -7.65
CA LEU A 34 10.25 4.86 -6.38
C LEU A 34 10.85 3.70 -5.58
N PRO A 35 11.72 3.98 -4.59
CA PRO A 35 12.24 2.97 -3.69
C PRO A 35 11.18 2.58 -2.63
N VAL A 36 10.68 1.36 -2.68
CA VAL A 36 9.77 0.78 -1.69
C VAL A 36 10.57 -0.16 -0.79
N THR A 37 10.66 0.16 0.50
CA THR A 37 11.51 -0.58 1.45
C THR A 37 10.81 -1.78 2.06
N GLY A 38 9.50 -1.73 2.19
CA GLY A 38 8.71 -2.84 2.71
C GLY A 38 7.23 -2.66 2.43
N VAL A 39 6.54 -3.79 2.25
CA VAL A 39 5.09 -3.82 2.00
C VAL A 39 4.46 -4.93 2.83
N SER A 40 3.30 -4.67 3.36
CA SER A 40 2.46 -5.67 4.01
C SER A 40 1.01 -5.58 3.54
N ILE A 41 0.30 -6.69 3.69
CA ILE A 41 -1.13 -6.80 3.42
C ILE A 41 -1.84 -7.37 4.65
N ALA A 42 -3.05 -6.92 4.91
CA ALA A 42 -3.91 -7.44 5.97
C ALA A 42 -5.40 -7.15 5.66
N LEU A 43 -6.30 -7.78 6.37
CA LEU A 43 -7.70 -7.36 6.37
C LEU A 43 -7.86 -6.13 7.28
N PRO A 44 -8.67 -5.13 6.89
CA PRO A 44 -8.96 -3.99 7.74
C PRO A 44 -9.78 -4.41 8.97
N TYR A 45 -9.63 -3.68 10.06
CA TYR A 45 -10.42 -3.92 11.27
C TYR A 45 -11.92 -3.82 10.95
N ASN A 46 -12.69 -4.83 11.38
CA ASN A 46 -14.13 -4.96 11.10
C ASN A 46 -14.53 -4.91 9.62
N GLY A 47 -13.61 -5.18 8.68
CA GLY A 47 -13.90 -5.11 7.25
C GLY A 47 -14.19 -3.70 6.73
N SER A 48 -13.87 -2.66 7.48
CA SER A 48 -14.23 -1.27 7.17
C SER A 48 -13.14 -0.54 6.38
N ALA A 49 -13.54 0.28 5.41
CA ALA A 49 -12.64 1.11 4.61
C ALA A 49 -12.13 2.38 5.32
N GLY A 50 -12.83 2.87 6.32
CA GLY A 50 -12.55 4.15 6.98
C GLY A 50 -11.65 4.06 8.22
N VAL A 51 -10.89 2.98 8.39
CA VAL A 51 -10.06 2.75 9.59
C VAL A 51 -8.60 2.54 9.23
N SER A 52 -7.69 3.02 10.09
CA SER A 52 -6.25 2.76 9.97
C SER A 52 -5.84 1.43 10.63
N ALA A 53 -6.72 0.82 11.40
CA ALA A 53 -6.47 -0.43 12.10
C ALA A 53 -6.64 -1.64 11.17
N ILE A 54 -5.85 -2.67 11.41
CA ILE A 54 -5.89 -3.95 10.70
C ILE A 54 -6.18 -5.09 11.66
N GLN A 55 -6.52 -6.26 11.11
CA GLN A 55 -6.60 -7.53 11.84
C GLN A 55 -5.20 -8.16 11.90
N PRO A 56 -4.50 -8.15 13.04
CA PRO A 56 -3.09 -8.57 13.10
C PRO A 56 -2.86 -10.03 12.69
N SER A 57 -3.85 -10.89 12.93
CA SER A 57 -3.78 -12.30 12.57
C SER A 57 -3.74 -12.56 11.06
N THR A 58 -4.11 -11.57 10.26
CA THR A 58 -4.13 -11.67 8.79
C THR A 58 -2.93 -11.00 8.14
N LEU A 59 -2.03 -10.38 8.93
CA LEU A 59 -0.89 -9.65 8.42
C LEU A 59 0.10 -10.59 7.71
N GLN A 60 0.42 -10.26 6.46
CA GLN A 60 1.44 -10.94 5.67
C GLN A 60 2.41 -9.92 5.06
N THR A 61 3.69 -10.28 5.00
CA THR A 61 4.70 -9.53 4.25
C THR A 61 4.53 -9.78 2.77
N VAL A 62 4.57 -8.73 1.98
CA VAL A 62 4.55 -8.80 0.52
C VAL A 62 5.99 -8.86 0.02
N THR A 63 6.26 -9.79 -0.89
CA THR A 63 7.57 -9.94 -1.52
C THR A 63 7.50 -9.71 -3.03
N PHE A 64 8.67 -9.51 -3.62
CA PHE A 64 8.88 -9.26 -5.04
C PHE A 64 10.04 -10.10 -5.55
N SER A 65 10.06 -10.37 -6.85
CA SER A 65 11.20 -11.00 -7.52
C SER A 65 11.69 -12.31 -6.88
N GLY A 66 10.77 -13.09 -6.31
CA GLY A 66 11.08 -14.39 -5.70
C GLY A 66 11.56 -14.30 -4.25
N GLY A 67 11.04 -13.36 -3.44
CA GLY A 67 11.24 -13.28 -2.01
C GLY A 67 11.85 -11.99 -1.47
N GLU A 68 12.21 -11.04 -2.32
CA GLU A 68 12.73 -9.74 -1.89
C GLU A 68 11.64 -8.91 -1.20
N THR A 69 11.94 -8.33 -0.04
CA THR A 69 10.99 -7.50 0.73
C THR A 69 10.99 -6.04 0.30
N SER A 70 11.95 -5.64 -0.52
CA SER A 70 12.09 -4.28 -1.06
C SER A 70 12.15 -4.30 -2.58
N ILE A 71 11.80 -3.19 -3.21
CA ILE A 71 11.88 -3.04 -4.65
C ILE A 71 12.09 -1.57 -5.03
N ILE A 72 12.87 -1.33 -6.08
CA ILE A 72 12.95 -0.01 -6.72
C ILE A 72 12.11 -0.09 -7.99
N ILE A 73 11.08 0.75 -8.07
CA ILE A 73 10.19 0.82 -9.23
C ILE A 73 10.64 1.98 -10.12
N PRO A 74 11.19 1.70 -11.31
CA PRO A 74 11.64 2.75 -12.20
C PRO A 74 10.53 3.74 -12.58
N ASP A 75 10.95 4.93 -13.01
CA ASP A 75 10.05 5.91 -13.61
C ASP A 75 9.23 5.27 -14.75
N GLY A 76 7.94 5.57 -14.78
CA GLY A 76 7.00 5.05 -15.77
C GLY A 76 6.64 3.56 -15.60
N ALA A 77 7.22 2.84 -14.66
CA ALA A 77 7.06 1.39 -14.49
C ALA A 77 5.98 1.00 -13.49
N LEU A 78 5.74 -0.32 -13.44
CA LEU A 78 4.83 -0.98 -12.53
C LEU A 78 5.52 -2.22 -11.95
N ALA A 79 5.51 -2.35 -10.64
CA ALA A 79 5.96 -3.56 -9.95
C ALA A 79 4.79 -4.50 -9.66
N VAL A 80 5.04 -5.81 -9.76
CA VAL A 80 4.08 -6.86 -9.40
C VAL A 80 4.71 -7.72 -8.30
N SER A 81 3.97 -7.95 -7.22
CA SER A 81 4.44 -8.81 -6.13
C SER A 81 4.55 -10.28 -6.55
N ASP A 82 5.27 -11.05 -5.76
CA ASP A 82 5.13 -12.50 -5.77
C ASP A 82 3.67 -12.90 -5.45
N PRO A 83 3.23 -14.11 -5.79
CA PRO A 83 1.90 -14.61 -5.42
C PRO A 83 1.75 -14.64 -3.89
N LEU A 84 0.62 -14.19 -3.39
CA LEU A 84 0.27 -14.18 -1.98
C LEU A 84 -0.89 -15.14 -1.75
N ASP A 85 -0.69 -16.14 -0.91
CA ASP A 85 -1.76 -17.01 -0.41
C ASP A 85 -2.60 -16.22 0.60
N PHE A 86 -3.33 -15.26 0.08
CA PHE A 86 -4.16 -14.34 0.84
C PHE A 86 -5.58 -14.37 0.27
N PRO A 87 -6.47 -15.18 0.88
CA PRO A 87 -7.83 -15.31 0.39
C PRO A 87 -8.60 -14.00 0.60
N VAL A 88 -9.27 -13.56 -0.44
CA VAL A 88 -10.16 -12.41 -0.43
C VAL A 88 -11.56 -12.82 -0.85
N GLU A 89 -12.55 -12.33 -0.12
CA GLU A 89 -13.95 -12.52 -0.47
C GLU A 89 -14.41 -11.52 -1.52
N PRO A 90 -15.40 -11.86 -2.35
CA PRO A 90 -16.02 -10.89 -3.25
C PRO A 90 -16.61 -9.70 -2.45
N GLN A 91 -16.52 -8.50 -3.00
CA GLN A 91 -17.06 -7.28 -2.39
C GLN A 91 -16.51 -6.99 -0.98
N SER A 92 -15.26 -7.35 -0.75
CA SER A 92 -14.56 -7.15 0.53
C SER A 92 -13.52 -6.03 0.47
N MET A 93 -12.88 -5.76 1.59
CA MET A 93 -11.83 -4.77 1.72
C MET A 93 -10.51 -5.42 2.09
N VAL A 94 -9.43 -4.91 1.53
CA VAL A 94 -8.05 -5.32 1.81
C VAL A 94 -7.22 -4.08 2.12
N THR A 95 -6.35 -4.16 3.12
CA THR A 95 -5.46 -3.07 3.52
C THR A 95 -4.03 -3.38 3.12
N VAL A 96 -3.40 -2.46 2.40
CA VAL A 96 -1.99 -2.52 2.04
C VAL A 96 -1.25 -1.40 2.74
N THR A 97 -0.09 -1.73 3.31
CA THR A 97 0.78 -0.78 3.98
C THR A 97 2.16 -0.81 3.34
N MET A 98 2.69 0.36 2.97
CA MET A 98 4.02 0.52 2.37
C MET A 98 4.90 1.42 3.22
N TYR A 99 6.17 1.10 3.30
CA TYR A 99 7.20 1.93 3.92
C TYR A 99 8.23 2.40 2.90
N LEU A 100 8.50 3.68 2.90
CA LEU A 100 9.43 4.39 2.04
C LEU A 100 10.54 5.01 2.91
N ALA A 101 11.64 4.28 3.12
CA ALA A 101 12.73 4.76 3.98
C ALA A 101 13.40 6.01 3.41
N THR A 102 13.68 6.03 2.13
CA THR A 102 14.33 7.15 1.43
C THR A 102 13.34 8.12 0.80
N GLY A 103 12.08 7.72 0.67
CA GLY A 103 11.09 8.49 -0.09
C GLY A 103 11.37 8.47 -1.59
N GLN A 104 10.60 9.28 -2.33
CA GLN A 104 10.78 9.49 -3.77
C GLN A 104 11.35 10.89 -4.03
N GLU A 105 12.33 11.01 -4.92
CA GLU A 105 12.84 12.31 -5.36
C GLU A 105 11.82 13.04 -6.24
N GLY A 106 11.96 14.38 -6.32
CA GLY A 106 11.08 15.21 -7.15
C GLY A 106 9.79 15.65 -6.45
N THR A 107 8.82 16.07 -7.24
CA THR A 107 7.55 16.67 -6.78
C THR A 107 6.32 15.98 -7.39
N TYR A 108 6.52 14.96 -8.20
CA TYR A 108 5.45 14.22 -8.89
C TYR A 108 5.30 12.83 -8.26
N ILE A 109 4.05 12.46 -8.05
CA ILE A 109 3.68 11.14 -7.54
C ILE A 109 2.60 10.52 -8.41
N THR A 110 2.59 9.20 -8.48
CA THR A 110 1.48 8.48 -9.08
C THR A 110 0.31 8.43 -8.10
N SER A 111 -0.88 8.74 -8.56
CA SER A 111 -2.08 8.78 -7.72
C SER A 111 -3.30 8.19 -8.41
N HIS A 112 -4.32 7.81 -7.65
CA HIS A 112 -5.61 7.35 -8.16
C HIS A 112 -6.71 8.34 -7.79
N PRO A 113 -7.09 9.27 -8.69
CA PRO A 113 -8.05 10.35 -8.41
C PRO A 113 -9.44 9.87 -7.99
N GLY A 114 -9.81 8.65 -8.32
CA GLY A 114 -11.10 8.05 -8.00
C GLY A 114 -11.14 7.23 -6.72
N SER A 115 -10.07 7.21 -5.93
CA SER A 115 -10.07 6.50 -4.64
C SER A 115 -11.10 7.12 -3.69
N ARG A 116 -12.01 6.29 -3.19
CA ARG A 116 -13.06 6.70 -2.23
C ARG A 116 -12.73 6.28 -0.81
N THR A 117 -11.52 5.80 -0.57
CA THR A 117 -11.05 5.34 0.74
C THR A 117 -9.99 6.29 1.27
N THR A 118 -9.89 6.38 2.59
CA THR A 118 -8.87 7.20 3.26
C THR A 118 -7.51 6.54 3.12
N SER A 119 -6.49 7.35 2.78
CA SER A 119 -5.09 6.98 2.91
C SER A 119 -4.54 7.52 4.22
N TRP A 120 -3.81 6.68 4.94
CA TRP A 120 -3.21 7.02 6.23
C TRP A 120 -1.70 7.12 6.05
N MET A 121 -1.08 8.12 6.66
CA MET A 121 0.36 8.30 6.61
C MET A 121 0.92 8.57 7.99
N THR A 122 2.08 8.00 8.30
CA THR A 122 2.82 8.24 9.53
C THR A 122 4.32 8.18 9.26
N LEU A 123 5.12 8.77 10.14
CA LEU A 123 6.58 8.70 10.06
C LEU A 123 7.10 7.36 10.62
N GLY A 124 8.24 6.93 10.10
CA GLY A 124 8.91 5.70 10.51
C GLY A 124 8.33 4.44 9.88
N ASN A 125 9.00 3.31 10.11
CA ASN A 125 8.56 2.01 9.63
C ASN A 125 7.46 1.43 10.52
N GLN A 126 6.24 1.47 10.04
CA GLN A 126 5.03 1.00 10.71
C GLN A 126 4.28 -0.05 9.87
N VAL A 127 4.97 -0.78 8.98
CA VAL A 127 4.32 -1.76 8.07
C VAL A 127 3.60 -2.87 8.83
N ALA A 128 4.05 -3.22 10.01
CA ALA A 128 3.47 -4.26 10.86
C ALA A 128 2.55 -3.70 11.97
N ALA A 129 2.39 -2.39 12.07
CA ALA A 129 1.59 -1.79 13.14
C ALA A 129 0.11 -2.14 12.99
N THR A 130 -0.49 -2.62 14.09
CA THR A 130 -1.93 -2.94 14.13
C THR A 130 -2.79 -1.70 13.86
N ASN A 131 -2.35 -0.55 14.36
CA ASN A 131 -3.00 0.72 14.13
C ASN A 131 -1.94 1.79 13.88
N LEU A 132 -2.16 2.67 12.91
CA LEU A 132 -1.29 3.82 12.70
C LEU A 132 -1.67 4.91 13.69
N THR A 133 -0.99 4.91 14.86
CA THR A 133 -1.11 5.94 15.89
C THR A 133 0.16 6.79 15.86
N GLY A 134 0.03 8.07 15.81
CA GLY A 134 1.16 9.01 15.81
C GLY A 134 0.63 10.40 15.53
N PRO A 135 1.47 11.43 15.38
CA PRO A 135 1.04 12.66 14.75
C PRO A 135 0.68 12.31 13.30
N SER A 136 -0.45 11.61 13.20
CA SER A 136 -1.07 11.32 11.92
C SER A 136 -1.35 12.66 11.31
N LEU A 137 -0.81 12.89 10.14
CA LEU A 137 -1.49 13.77 9.21
C LEU A 137 -2.85 13.12 8.99
N ASN A 138 -3.78 13.35 9.89
CA ASN A 138 -5.20 13.21 9.67
C ASN A 138 -5.58 14.17 8.56
N SER A 139 -5.02 13.95 7.40
CA SER A 139 -5.53 14.58 6.23
C SER A 139 -6.70 13.70 5.77
N THR A 140 -7.90 14.10 6.11
CA THR A 140 -9.07 13.94 5.25
C THR A 140 -8.82 14.63 3.90
N ALA A 141 -7.60 15.06 3.66
CA ALA A 141 -7.14 15.48 2.37
C ALA A 141 -7.05 14.21 1.52
N HIS A 142 -7.75 14.21 0.43
CA HIS A 142 -7.66 13.28 -0.68
C HIS A 142 -6.23 13.28 -1.29
N TRP A 143 -5.21 12.97 -0.48
CA TRP A 143 -3.83 12.86 -0.90
C TRP A 143 -3.63 11.44 -1.46
N TRP A 144 -3.63 11.37 -2.61
CA TRP A 144 -3.06 10.77 -3.80
C TRP A 144 -1.89 9.84 -3.47
N VAL A 145 -2.14 8.57 -3.26
CA VAL A 145 -1.09 7.59 -3.10
C VAL A 145 -1.33 6.44 -4.07
N LEU A 146 -0.28 6.12 -4.77
CA LEU A 146 0.00 4.99 -5.65
C LEU A 146 -1.19 4.07 -5.92
N PRO A 147 -1.64 3.93 -7.16
CA PRO A 147 -2.67 2.97 -7.49
C PRO A 147 -2.16 1.56 -7.20
N LEU A 148 -2.78 0.93 -6.23
CA LEU A 148 -2.67 -0.49 -5.99
C LEU A 148 -3.73 -1.18 -6.83
N LEU A 149 -3.30 -2.10 -7.69
CA LEU A 149 -4.18 -2.92 -8.49
C LEU A 149 -4.00 -4.37 -8.06
N PHE A 150 -5.09 -5.09 -7.93
CA PHE A 150 -5.05 -6.54 -7.75
C PHE A 150 -5.13 -7.23 -9.11
N SER A 151 -4.38 -8.33 -9.26
CA SER A 151 -4.59 -9.29 -10.33
C SER A 151 -4.70 -10.68 -9.73
N CYS A 152 -5.69 -11.41 -10.14
CA CYS A 152 -5.81 -12.83 -9.88
C CYS A 152 -4.82 -13.60 -10.75
#